data_355d107f48b83aff44f30f76bbddafee
#
_entry.id   355d107f48b83aff44f30f76bbddafee
#
_cell.length_a   1.000
_cell.length_b   1.000
_cell.length_c   1.000
_cell.angle_alpha   90.00
_cell.angle_beta   90.00
_cell.angle_gamma   90.00
#
_symmetry.space_group_name_H-M   'P 1'
#
loop_
_entity.id
_entity.type
_entity.pdbx_description
1 polymer ?
#
loop_
_entity_poly.entity_id
_entity_poly.type
_entity_poly.pdbx_seq_one_letter_code
_entity_poly.pdbx_strand_id
1 'polypeptide(L)'
;MRILLTGASGAIGSQLAPQLAGEGHELRAFARDPTRVTASGIDQIVRGDALTGDGLDQALSGVELAYYLIHSMEPSGEGEPFAERELRSAENFAAAARRAGLRRVCYLGGLVPSDRPPSQHLASRLAVEEALLSSAPEAVALRASIVISAQSRSFRFLVRLLERAPLLPLPDWRDFRTQPIDGRDVVAYLKAAGLSSTFEGRRALDIAGPDTVTYGQLIQRIADAMLLNRPAIELPFSMTPVASAVAASITGEESELVGPLMAGLSGDLLADDAAARELFKIRLHRLDNAISNSLREWEEKEPLAAR
;
A
#
# COMPACT_ATOMS: atom_id res chain seq x y z
N MET A 1 -12.46 6.30 -21.31
CA MET A 1 -12.83 7.21 -20.19
C MET A 1 -11.60 7.95 -19.72
N ARG A 2 -11.79 9.11 -19.07
CA ARG A 2 -10.69 9.84 -18.41
C ARG A 2 -10.54 9.40 -16.98
N ILE A 3 -9.33 8.98 -16.61
CA ILE A 3 -9.02 8.42 -15.30
C ILE A 3 -7.99 9.30 -14.58
N LEU A 4 -8.24 9.66 -13.32
CA LEU A 4 -7.27 10.31 -12.46
C LEU A 4 -6.51 9.27 -11.64
N LEU A 5 -5.19 9.37 -11.64
CA LEU A 5 -4.32 8.55 -10.82
C LEU A 5 -3.54 9.46 -9.85
N THR A 6 -3.93 9.45 -8.58
CA THR A 6 -3.09 10.03 -7.52
C THR A 6 -2.08 8.98 -7.06
N GLY A 7 -0.88 9.41 -6.65
CA GLY A 7 0.18 8.47 -6.26
C GLY A 7 0.79 7.69 -7.44
N ALA A 8 0.76 8.24 -8.66
CA ALA A 8 1.32 7.64 -9.87
C ALA A 8 2.83 7.36 -9.79
N SER A 9 3.57 8.05 -8.92
CA SER A 9 5.00 7.81 -8.65
C SER A 9 5.26 6.69 -7.63
N GLY A 10 4.21 6.17 -6.98
CA GLY A 10 4.31 5.14 -5.95
C GLY A 10 4.39 3.72 -6.52
N ALA A 11 4.66 2.74 -5.63
CA ALA A 11 4.85 1.33 -5.97
C ALA A 11 3.69 0.72 -6.79
N ILE A 12 2.46 1.05 -6.45
CA ILE A 12 1.26 0.51 -7.11
C ILE A 12 0.85 1.40 -8.29
N GLY A 13 0.85 2.73 -8.12
CA GLY A 13 0.41 3.64 -9.16
C GLY A 13 1.27 3.57 -10.42
N SER A 14 2.59 3.41 -10.29
CA SER A 14 3.50 3.26 -11.42
C SER A 14 3.30 1.98 -12.24
N GLN A 15 2.78 0.92 -11.61
CA GLN A 15 2.45 -0.34 -12.27
C GLN A 15 1.02 -0.35 -12.85
N LEU A 16 0.10 0.38 -12.22
CA LEU A 16 -1.29 0.47 -12.65
C LEU A 16 -1.43 1.33 -13.92
N ALA A 17 -0.70 2.44 -14.01
CA ALA A 17 -0.79 3.38 -15.12
C ALA A 17 -0.62 2.72 -16.50
N PRO A 18 0.46 1.96 -16.80
CA PRO A 18 0.61 1.36 -18.12
C PRO A 18 -0.48 0.32 -18.44
N GLN A 19 -1.05 -0.34 -17.43
CA GLN A 19 -2.13 -1.30 -17.66
C GLN A 19 -3.44 -0.62 -18.03
N LEU A 20 -3.75 0.53 -17.43
CA LEU A 20 -4.93 1.32 -17.76
C LEU A 20 -4.80 1.98 -19.14
N ALA A 21 -3.61 2.52 -19.46
CA ALA A 21 -3.31 3.07 -20.77
C ALA A 21 -3.44 2.02 -21.88
N GLY A 22 -2.97 0.79 -21.62
CA GLY A 22 -3.09 -0.34 -22.54
C GLY A 22 -4.55 -0.74 -22.87
N GLU A 23 -5.51 -0.37 -22.03
CA GLU A 23 -6.95 -0.53 -22.28
C GLU A 23 -7.57 0.66 -23.06
N GLY A 24 -6.75 1.62 -23.47
CA GLY A 24 -7.19 2.79 -24.27
C GLY A 24 -7.84 3.90 -23.41
N HIS A 25 -7.50 4.02 -22.14
CA HIS A 25 -7.98 5.08 -21.26
C HIS A 25 -7.04 6.29 -21.30
N GLU A 26 -7.61 7.51 -21.20
CA GLU A 26 -6.85 8.75 -21.03
C GLU A 26 -6.48 8.91 -19.55
N LEU A 27 -5.18 8.96 -19.26
CA LEU A 27 -4.69 8.99 -17.88
C LEU A 27 -4.16 10.38 -17.50
N ARG A 28 -4.71 10.90 -16.42
CA ARG A 28 -4.21 12.09 -15.75
C ARG A 28 -3.59 11.73 -14.42
N ALA A 29 -2.34 12.15 -14.18
CA ALA A 29 -1.70 12.04 -12.89
C ALA A 29 -1.86 13.33 -12.08
N PHE A 30 -1.97 13.21 -10.74
CA PHE A 30 -1.92 14.32 -9.80
C PHE A 30 -0.73 14.13 -8.88
N ALA A 31 0.17 15.11 -8.83
CA ALA A 31 1.41 15.01 -8.05
C ALA A 31 1.91 16.38 -7.55
N ARG A 32 2.51 16.40 -6.37
CA ARG A 32 3.22 17.58 -5.82
C ARG A 32 4.44 17.92 -6.67
N ASP A 33 5.18 16.92 -7.06
CA ASP A 33 6.35 17.02 -7.93
C ASP A 33 6.13 16.19 -9.20
N PRO A 34 5.79 16.84 -10.33
CA PRO A 34 5.60 16.19 -11.62
C PRO A 34 6.81 15.38 -12.12
N THR A 35 8.03 15.78 -11.73
CA THR A 35 9.28 15.13 -12.19
C THR A 35 9.44 13.71 -11.63
N ARG A 36 8.75 13.40 -10.53
CA ARG A 36 8.74 12.05 -9.92
C ARG A 36 7.77 11.08 -10.60
N VAL A 37 6.91 11.57 -11.49
CA VAL A 37 5.96 10.72 -12.23
C VAL A 37 6.64 10.18 -13.48
N THR A 38 7.22 8.99 -13.37
CA THR A 38 7.96 8.31 -14.45
C THR A 38 7.16 7.18 -15.08
N ALA A 39 5.94 6.92 -14.61
CA ALA A 39 5.07 5.87 -15.14
C ALA A 39 4.72 6.14 -16.60
N SER A 40 4.84 5.11 -17.45
CA SER A 40 4.41 5.20 -18.85
C SER A 40 2.89 5.25 -18.98
N GLY A 41 2.39 5.83 -20.07
CA GLY A 41 0.96 5.91 -20.37
C GLY A 41 0.21 7.03 -19.64
N ILE A 42 0.91 7.99 -19.03
CA ILE A 42 0.31 9.21 -18.49
C ILE A 42 0.23 10.27 -19.57
N ASP A 43 -0.98 10.72 -19.92
CA ASP A 43 -1.21 11.73 -20.97
C ASP A 43 -1.07 13.16 -20.41
N GLN A 44 -1.44 13.37 -19.14
CA GLN A 44 -1.41 14.68 -18.50
C GLN A 44 -0.97 14.57 -17.05
N ILE A 45 -0.15 15.50 -16.59
CA ILE A 45 0.18 15.65 -15.16
C ILE A 45 -0.31 17.00 -14.67
N VAL A 46 -1.13 16.98 -13.61
CA VAL A 46 -1.56 18.18 -12.90
C VAL A 46 -0.73 18.29 -11.63
N ARG A 47 -0.02 19.42 -11.50
CA ARG A 47 0.69 19.74 -10.26
C ARG A 47 -0.30 20.24 -9.22
N GLY A 48 -0.19 19.71 -7.99
CA GLY A 48 -1.01 20.16 -6.87
C GLY A 48 -0.68 19.42 -5.59
N ASP A 49 -1.34 19.80 -4.52
CA ASP A 49 -1.19 19.17 -3.20
C ASP A 49 -2.57 18.85 -2.60
N ALA A 50 -2.79 17.56 -2.29
CA ALA A 50 -4.04 17.13 -1.66
C ALA A 50 -4.22 17.69 -0.25
N LEU A 51 -3.11 17.97 0.46
CA LEU A 51 -3.15 18.52 1.82
C LEU A 51 -3.71 19.94 1.86
N THR A 52 -3.36 20.78 0.89
CA THR A 52 -3.90 22.13 0.75
C THR A 52 -5.16 22.19 -0.10
N GLY A 53 -5.38 21.18 -0.93
CA GLY A 53 -6.46 21.14 -1.94
C GLY A 53 -6.09 21.77 -3.27
N ASP A 54 -4.89 22.35 -3.39
CA ASP A 54 -4.44 23.03 -4.60
C ASP A 54 -4.39 22.08 -5.79
N GLY A 55 -4.96 22.50 -6.92
CA GLY A 55 -4.95 21.74 -8.18
C GLY A 55 -5.96 20.58 -8.25
N LEU A 56 -6.67 20.24 -7.16
CA LEU A 56 -7.63 19.11 -7.16
C LEU A 56 -8.81 19.33 -8.10
N ASP A 57 -9.39 20.54 -8.15
CA ASP A 57 -10.51 20.82 -9.05
C ASP A 57 -10.08 20.72 -10.52
N GLN A 58 -8.86 21.18 -10.86
CA GLN A 58 -8.29 21.00 -12.19
C GLN A 58 -8.04 19.53 -12.51
N ALA A 59 -7.47 18.78 -11.54
CA ALA A 59 -7.17 17.37 -11.71
C ALA A 59 -8.41 16.52 -11.95
N LEU A 60 -9.53 16.82 -11.27
CA LEU A 60 -10.79 16.09 -11.33
C LEU A 60 -11.73 16.54 -12.45
N SER A 61 -11.44 17.64 -13.11
CA SER A 61 -12.29 18.16 -14.19
C SER A 61 -12.46 17.16 -15.34
N GLY A 62 -13.71 16.73 -15.59
CA GLY A 62 -14.07 15.77 -16.63
C GLY A 62 -13.57 14.34 -16.39
N VAL A 63 -13.15 14.00 -15.17
CA VAL A 63 -12.72 12.65 -14.79
C VAL A 63 -13.95 11.82 -14.40
N GLU A 64 -13.96 10.56 -14.88
CA GLU A 64 -15.04 9.60 -14.60
C GLU A 64 -14.67 8.61 -13.49
N LEU A 65 -13.39 8.23 -13.41
CA LEU A 65 -12.83 7.30 -12.43
C LEU A 65 -11.58 7.90 -11.81
N ALA A 66 -11.43 7.79 -10.49
CA ALA A 66 -10.20 8.17 -9.81
C ALA A 66 -9.66 7.02 -8.94
N TYR A 67 -8.34 6.85 -8.97
CA TYR A 67 -7.61 6.01 -8.02
C TYR A 67 -6.93 6.90 -6.98
N TYR A 68 -7.31 6.74 -5.73
CA TYR A 68 -6.65 7.43 -4.62
C TYR A 68 -5.61 6.50 -4.00
N LEU A 69 -4.34 6.70 -4.40
CA LEU A 69 -3.19 5.91 -3.96
C LEU A 69 -2.16 6.76 -3.20
N ILE A 70 -2.57 7.94 -2.72
CA ILE A 70 -1.71 8.76 -1.86
C ILE A 70 -1.56 8.06 -0.52
N HIS A 71 -0.31 7.88 -0.11
CA HIS A 71 0.06 7.40 1.20
C HIS A 71 1.26 8.20 1.66
N SER A 72 0.99 9.24 2.46
CA SER A 72 2.02 10.16 2.92
C SER A 72 2.69 9.61 4.17
N MET A 73 3.68 8.74 4.00
CA MET A 73 4.59 8.33 5.09
C MET A 73 5.86 9.20 5.11
N GLU A 74 5.85 10.35 4.45
CA GLU A 74 6.98 11.27 4.48
C GLU A 74 6.89 12.15 5.73
N PRO A 75 7.97 12.24 6.53
CA PRO A 75 8.04 13.18 7.63
C PRO A 75 7.89 14.59 7.07
N SER A 76 7.06 15.38 7.70
CA SER A 76 7.09 16.82 7.49
C SER A 76 7.70 17.44 8.74
N GLY A 77 8.68 18.29 8.55
CA GLY A 77 9.38 18.99 9.63
C GLY A 77 8.54 19.96 10.48
N GLU A 78 7.22 19.89 10.41
CA GLU A 78 6.31 20.75 11.14
C GLU A 78 5.21 19.92 11.82
N GLY A 79 5.45 19.52 13.05
CA GLY A 79 4.56 19.34 14.20
C GLY A 79 3.17 18.72 14.07
N GLU A 80 2.61 18.54 12.88
CA GLU A 80 1.25 18.03 12.72
C GLU A 80 1.26 16.48 12.64
N PRO A 81 0.38 15.80 13.41
CA PRO A 81 0.29 14.35 13.39
C PRO A 81 0.02 13.81 11.98
N PHE A 82 0.74 12.75 11.60
CA PHE A 82 0.58 12.07 10.31
C PHE A 82 -0.89 11.74 9.98
N ALA A 83 -1.65 11.24 10.97
CA ALA A 83 -3.04 10.83 10.80
C ALA A 83 -3.96 12.00 10.39
N GLU A 84 -3.75 13.18 10.95
CA GLU A 84 -4.55 14.38 10.62
C GLU A 84 -4.29 14.86 9.20
N ARG A 85 -3.03 14.82 8.76
CA ARG A 85 -2.65 15.19 7.40
C ARG A 85 -3.21 14.23 6.35
N GLU A 86 -3.17 12.91 6.62
CA GLU A 86 -3.76 11.91 5.73
C GLU A 86 -5.27 12.12 5.59
N LEU A 87 -5.95 12.29 6.71
CA LEU A 87 -7.40 12.51 6.71
C LEU A 87 -7.76 13.79 5.97
N ARG A 88 -7.10 14.92 6.27
CA ARG A 88 -7.36 16.20 5.59
C ARG A 88 -7.11 16.11 4.08
N SER A 89 -6.07 15.42 3.64
CA SER A 89 -5.81 15.19 2.22
C SER A 89 -6.94 14.40 1.55
N ALA A 90 -7.48 13.39 2.23
CA ALA A 90 -8.60 12.59 1.73
C ALA A 90 -9.92 13.40 1.72
N GLU A 91 -10.17 14.21 2.74
CA GLU A 91 -11.34 15.09 2.82
C GLU A 91 -11.34 16.16 1.71
N ASN A 92 -10.19 16.80 1.46
CA ASN A 92 -10.03 17.76 0.36
C ASN A 92 -10.29 17.10 -0.99
N PHE A 93 -9.71 15.91 -1.20
CA PHE A 93 -9.97 15.11 -2.41
C PHE A 93 -11.46 14.75 -2.53
N ALA A 94 -12.07 14.26 -1.47
CA ALA A 94 -13.47 13.86 -1.46
C ALA A 94 -14.41 15.06 -1.75
N ALA A 95 -14.11 16.22 -1.20
CA ALA A 95 -14.86 17.44 -1.48
C ALA A 95 -14.73 17.87 -2.95
N ALA A 96 -13.53 17.84 -3.52
CA ALA A 96 -13.29 18.15 -4.92
C ALA A 96 -13.94 17.11 -5.86
N ALA A 97 -13.89 15.82 -5.51
CA ALA A 97 -14.53 14.75 -6.26
C ALA A 97 -16.05 14.92 -6.35
N ARG A 98 -16.70 15.29 -5.23
CA ARG A 98 -18.14 15.61 -5.23
C ARG A 98 -18.47 16.81 -6.09
N ARG A 99 -17.68 17.90 -6.02
CA ARG A 99 -17.87 19.10 -6.88
C ARG A 99 -17.71 18.77 -8.36
N ALA A 100 -16.76 17.91 -8.69
CA ALA A 100 -16.52 17.48 -10.07
C ALA A 100 -17.55 16.48 -10.62
N GLY A 101 -18.43 15.94 -9.77
CA GLY A 101 -19.38 14.90 -10.14
C GLY A 101 -18.69 13.57 -10.48
N LEU A 102 -17.58 13.24 -9.81
CA LEU A 102 -16.84 12.01 -10.03
C LEU A 102 -17.79 10.80 -9.86
N ARG A 103 -17.79 9.90 -10.85
CA ARG A 103 -18.65 8.71 -10.85
C ARG A 103 -18.12 7.63 -9.91
N ARG A 104 -16.82 7.33 -10.00
CA ARG A 104 -16.23 6.22 -9.24
C ARG A 104 -14.88 6.59 -8.62
N VAL A 105 -14.66 6.14 -7.39
CA VAL A 105 -13.36 6.17 -6.73
C VAL A 105 -12.91 4.79 -6.31
N CYS A 106 -11.62 4.47 -6.51
CA CYS A 106 -10.96 3.29 -6.00
C CYS A 106 -9.86 3.72 -5.02
N TYR A 107 -9.86 3.14 -3.83
CA TYR A 107 -8.88 3.39 -2.78
C TYR A 107 -8.16 2.10 -2.40
N LEU A 108 -6.86 2.20 -2.14
CA LEU A 108 -6.06 1.11 -1.56
C LEU A 108 -5.77 1.42 -0.10
N GLY A 109 -6.45 0.72 0.79
CA GLY A 109 -6.32 0.80 2.24
C GLY A 109 -5.52 -0.35 2.84
N GLY A 110 -5.52 -0.42 4.18
CA GLY A 110 -4.95 -1.53 4.94
C GLY A 110 -6.03 -2.41 5.54
N LEU A 111 -5.71 -3.68 5.78
CA LEU A 111 -6.59 -4.60 6.52
C LEU A 111 -6.85 -4.06 7.93
N VAL A 112 -8.08 -4.25 8.39
CA VAL A 112 -8.50 -3.86 9.74
C VAL A 112 -8.70 -5.15 10.55
N PRO A 113 -8.10 -5.31 11.75
CA PRO A 113 -8.33 -6.46 12.58
C PRO A 113 -9.79 -6.52 13.02
N SER A 114 -10.37 -7.72 13.02
CA SER A 114 -11.77 -7.96 13.42
C SER A 114 -11.93 -8.27 14.91
N ASP A 115 -10.84 -8.66 15.58
CA ASP A 115 -10.82 -9.20 16.95
C ASP A 115 -10.28 -8.21 17.99
N ARG A 116 -9.77 -7.05 17.56
CA ARG A 116 -9.18 -6.03 18.44
C ARG A 116 -9.29 -4.63 17.83
N PRO A 117 -9.12 -3.57 18.64
CA PRO A 117 -9.04 -2.21 18.09
C PRO A 117 -7.85 -2.09 17.10
N PRO A 118 -8.03 -1.35 16.01
CA PRO A 118 -6.94 -1.10 15.07
C PRO A 118 -5.83 -0.26 15.74
N SER A 119 -4.58 -0.48 15.34
CA SER A 119 -3.49 0.42 15.71
C SER A 119 -3.79 1.85 15.22
N GLN A 120 -3.10 2.84 15.79
CA GLN A 120 -3.29 4.25 15.39
C GLN A 120 -3.12 4.44 13.87
N HIS A 121 -2.15 3.74 13.27
CA HIS A 121 -1.94 3.76 11.82
C HIS A 121 -3.13 3.16 11.05
N LEU A 122 -3.65 2.01 11.47
CA LEU A 122 -4.82 1.39 10.82
C LEU A 122 -6.11 2.20 11.05
N ALA A 123 -6.25 2.83 12.21
CA ALA A 123 -7.37 3.74 12.48
C ALA A 123 -7.34 4.98 11.54
N SER A 124 -6.16 5.55 11.30
CA SER A 124 -5.99 6.63 10.30
C SER A 124 -6.42 6.17 8.90
N ARG A 125 -5.99 4.98 8.49
CA ARG A 125 -6.38 4.41 7.19
C ARG A 125 -7.89 4.21 7.05
N LEU A 126 -8.54 3.81 8.14
CA LEU A 126 -9.99 3.63 8.17
C LEU A 126 -10.73 4.97 8.05
N ALA A 127 -10.26 6.03 8.72
CA ALA A 127 -10.82 7.36 8.60
C ALA A 127 -10.70 7.91 7.16
N VAL A 128 -9.54 7.69 6.51
CA VAL A 128 -9.34 8.01 5.08
C VAL A 128 -10.32 7.22 4.19
N GLU A 129 -10.51 5.95 4.47
CA GLU A 129 -11.46 5.08 3.75
C GLU A 129 -12.88 5.64 3.82
N GLU A 130 -13.35 6.00 5.01
CA GLU A 130 -14.69 6.57 5.21
C GLU A 130 -14.90 7.85 4.41
N ALA A 131 -13.91 8.77 4.42
CA ALA A 131 -13.95 9.99 3.65
C ALA A 131 -14.05 9.70 2.13
N LEU A 132 -13.27 8.74 1.63
CA LEU A 132 -13.24 8.39 0.21
C LEU A 132 -14.48 7.61 -0.23
N LEU A 133 -15.00 6.70 0.60
CA LEU A 133 -16.24 5.99 0.31
C LEU A 133 -17.44 6.95 0.18
N SER A 134 -17.39 8.10 0.83
CA SER A 134 -18.43 9.14 0.73
C SER A 134 -18.26 10.09 -0.47
N SER A 135 -17.17 9.98 -1.24
CA SER A 135 -16.76 10.97 -2.25
C SER A 135 -17.45 10.81 -3.61
N ALA A 136 -17.98 9.63 -3.91
CA ALA A 136 -18.61 9.31 -5.19
C ALA A 136 -19.82 8.37 -5.01
N PRO A 137 -20.74 8.28 -5.99
CA PRO A 137 -21.83 7.28 -5.96
C PRO A 137 -21.33 5.84 -5.91
N GLU A 138 -20.27 5.55 -6.67
CA GLU A 138 -19.59 4.27 -6.68
C GLU A 138 -18.22 4.42 -6.01
N ALA A 139 -17.95 3.67 -4.96
CA ALA A 139 -16.69 3.76 -4.24
C ALA A 139 -16.25 2.38 -3.75
N VAL A 140 -15.02 2.02 -4.02
CA VAL A 140 -14.43 0.78 -3.52
C VAL A 140 -13.15 1.03 -2.77
N ALA A 141 -13.10 0.55 -1.54
CA ALA A 141 -11.88 0.47 -0.75
C ALA A 141 -11.38 -0.97 -0.78
N LEU A 142 -10.19 -1.20 -1.32
CA LEU A 142 -9.50 -2.48 -1.26
C LEU A 142 -8.54 -2.46 -0.07
N ARG A 143 -8.80 -3.28 0.94
CA ARG A 143 -7.99 -3.40 2.14
C ARG A 143 -6.97 -4.51 1.97
N ALA A 144 -5.70 -4.15 1.85
CA ALA A 144 -4.62 -5.10 1.65
C ALA A 144 -3.76 -5.28 2.91
N SER A 145 -3.23 -6.48 3.08
CA SER A 145 -2.16 -6.80 4.02
C SER A 145 -0.80 -6.31 3.47
N ILE A 146 0.29 -6.93 3.87
CA ILE A 146 1.63 -6.62 3.38
C ILE A 146 1.71 -6.86 1.87
N VAL A 147 1.98 -5.80 1.13
CA VAL A 147 2.18 -5.88 -0.33
C VAL A 147 3.63 -6.23 -0.64
N ILE A 148 3.83 -7.36 -1.30
CA ILE A 148 5.14 -7.82 -1.77
C ILE A 148 5.41 -7.24 -3.15
N SER A 149 6.30 -6.26 -3.21
CA SER A 149 6.71 -5.58 -4.45
C SER A 149 8.07 -4.91 -4.26
N ALA A 150 8.90 -4.86 -5.28
CA ALA A 150 10.23 -4.26 -5.26
C ALA A 150 10.24 -2.80 -4.76
N GLN A 151 9.15 -2.06 -4.97
CA GLN A 151 9.00 -0.68 -4.54
C GLN A 151 8.18 -0.51 -3.25
N SER A 152 7.60 -1.60 -2.70
CA SER A 152 6.84 -1.55 -1.45
C SER A 152 7.77 -1.24 -0.27
N ARG A 153 7.46 -0.19 0.49
CA ARG A 153 8.27 0.19 1.65
C ARG A 153 8.36 -0.91 2.70
N SER A 154 7.25 -1.59 2.98
CA SER A 154 7.22 -2.70 3.95
C SER A 154 8.11 -3.86 3.51
N PHE A 155 8.06 -4.25 2.22
CA PHE A 155 8.91 -5.32 1.69
C PHE A 155 10.38 -4.90 1.68
N ARG A 156 10.68 -3.67 1.22
CA ARG A 156 12.04 -3.11 1.23
C ARG A 156 12.63 -3.05 2.64
N PHE A 157 11.83 -2.66 3.62
CA PHE A 157 12.25 -2.67 5.02
C PHE A 157 12.67 -4.08 5.48
N LEU A 158 11.87 -5.11 5.19
CA LEU A 158 12.21 -6.49 5.56
C LEU A 158 13.49 -6.98 4.86
N VAL A 159 13.64 -6.68 3.57
CA VAL A 159 14.85 -7.03 2.80
C VAL A 159 16.09 -6.33 3.38
N ARG A 160 16.02 -5.02 3.63
CA ARG A 160 17.14 -4.25 4.22
C ARG A 160 17.49 -4.73 5.64
N LEU A 161 16.49 -5.09 6.43
CA LEU A 161 16.72 -5.68 7.74
C LEU A 161 17.52 -6.97 7.61
N LEU A 162 17.14 -7.87 6.71
CA LEU A 162 17.82 -9.13 6.45
C LEU A 162 19.24 -8.94 5.89
N GLU A 163 19.46 -7.97 5.02
CA GLU A 163 20.79 -7.66 4.50
C GLU A 163 21.77 -7.22 5.58
N ARG A 164 21.31 -6.36 6.49
CA ARG A 164 22.18 -5.62 7.42
C ARG A 164 22.27 -6.23 8.80
N ALA A 165 21.24 -6.98 9.24
CA ALA A 165 21.23 -7.61 10.55
C ALA A 165 21.90 -8.98 10.50
N PRO A 166 23.03 -9.19 11.21
CA PRO A 166 23.69 -10.51 11.27
C PRO A 166 22.88 -11.52 12.10
N LEU A 167 22.06 -11.04 13.01
CA LEU A 167 21.16 -11.79 13.87
C LEU A 167 19.77 -11.14 13.85
N LEU A 168 18.71 -11.92 13.83
CA LEU A 168 17.34 -11.46 13.81
C LEU A 168 16.70 -11.61 15.18
N PRO A 169 16.59 -10.56 15.98
CA PRO A 169 15.78 -10.58 17.17
C PRO A 169 14.30 -10.59 16.77
N LEU A 170 13.63 -11.71 16.95
CA LEU A 170 12.21 -11.88 16.66
C LEU A 170 11.42 -11.91 17.97
N PRO A 171 10.68 -10.83 18.30
CA PRO A 171 9.75 -10.79 19.41
C PRO A 171 8.53 -11.69 19.22
N ASP A 172 7.64 -11.76 20.22
CA ASP A 172 6.44 -12.61 20.25
C ASP A 172 5.52 -12.44 19.01
N TRP A 173 5.53 -11.27 18.36
CA TRP A 173 4.74 -11.03 17.16
C TRP A 173 5.12 -11.93 15.96
N ARG A 174 6.26 -12.60 16.00
CA ARG A 174 6.69 -13.55 14.94
C ARG A 174 5.68 -14.66 14.67
N ASP A 175 4.89 -15.04 15.69
CA ASP A 175 3.94 -16.15 15.62
C ASP A 175 2.56 -15.72 15.12
N PHE A 176 2.29 -14.41 15.04
CA PHE A 176 1.06 -13.90 14.48
C PHE A 176 1.02 -14.08 12.97
N ARG A 177 -0.19 -14.35 12.47
CA ARG A 177 -0.42 -14.71 11.06
C ARG A 177 -0.80 -13.49 10.23
N THR A 178 -0.39 -13.56 8.97
CA THR A 178 -0.70 -12.56 7.93
C THR A 178 -0.91 -13.25 6.59
N GLN A 179 -1.50 -12.54 5.63
CA GLN A 179 -1.72 -13.01 4.26
C GLN A 179 -1.10 -12.02 3.27
N PRO A 180 0.21 -12.06 3.03
CA PRO A 180 0.88 -11.15 2.11
C PRO A 180 0.30 -11.30 0.70
N ILE A 181 0.22 -10.19 -0.04
CA ILE A 181 -0.30 -10.15 -1.40
C ILE A 181 0.76 -9.64 -2.39
N ASP A 182 0.85 -10.25 -3.56
CA ASP A 182 1.69 -9.79 -4.66
C ASP A 182 1.23 -8.40 -5.16
N GLY A 183 2.17 -7.48 -5.38
CA GLY A 183 1.87 -6.15 -5.93
C GLY A 183 1.15 -6.21 -7.28
N ARG A 184 1.44 -7.21 -8.12
CA ARG A 184 0.75 -7.45 -9.39
C ARG A 184 -0.72 -7.81 -9.18
N ASP A 185 -1.05 -8.57 -8.13
CA ASP A 185 -2.42 -8.93 -7.79
C ASP A 185 -3.19 -7.72 -7.25
N VAL A 186 -2.54 -6.86 -6.46
CA VAL A 186 -3.13 -5.58 -6.03
C VAL A 186 -3.49 -4.71 -7.23
N VAL A 187 -2.58 -4.60 -8.21
CA VAL A 187 -2.83 -3.86 -9.46
C VAL A 187 -3.99 -4.48 -10.24
N ALA A 188 -4.05 -5.81 -10.34
CA ALA A 188 -5.15 -6.51 -11.01
C ALA A 188 -6.50 -6.26 -10.31
N TYR A 189 -6.54 -6.28 -8.97
CA TYR A 189 -7.74 -5.94 -8.20
C TYR A 189 -8.16 -4.49 -8.41
N LEU A 190 -7.24 -3.54 -8.34
CA LEU A 190 -7.54 -2.11 -8.59
C LEU A 190 -8.10 -1.90 -10.00
N LYS A 191 -7.45 -2.47 -11.00
CA LYS A 191 -7.91 -2.41 -12.39
C LYS A 191 -9.32 -3.00 -12.53
N ALA A 192 -9.55 -4.21 -12.01
CA ALA A 192 -10.85 -4.86 -12.06
C ALA A 192 -11.93 -4.05 -11.33
N ALA A 193 -11.64 -3.51 -10.14
CA ALA A 193 -12.57 -2.69 -9.37
C ALA A 193 -12.93 -1.38 -10.08
N GLY A 194 -11.96 -0.70 -10.67
CA GLY A 194 -12.18 0.54 -11.39
C GLY A 194 -12.96 0.37 -12.69
N LEU A 195 -12.66 -0.69 -13.44
CA LEU A 195 -13.25 -0.94 -14.78
C LEU A 195 -14.50 -1.84 -14.74
N SER A 196 -14.90 -2.40 -13.59
CA SER A 196 -16.07 -3.23 -13.47
C SER A 196 -17.34 -2.51 -13.92
N SER A 197 -18.09 -3.13 -14.82
CA SER A 197 -19.43 -2.68 -15.21
C SER A 197 -20.54 -3.14 -14.26
N THR A 198 -20.24 -4.11 -13.39
CA THR A 198 -21.18 -4.72 -12.47
C THR A 198 -21.03 -4.24 -11.03
N PHE A 199 -19.99 -3.45 -10.74
CA PHE A 199 -19.80 -2.88 -9.42
C PHE A 199 -20.68 -1.64 -9.23
N GLU A 200 -21.50 -1.66 -8.21
CA GLU A 200 -22.37 -0.55 -7.83
C GLU A 200 -22.28 -0.27 -6.33
N GLY A 201 -22.53 0.99 -5.97
CA GLY A 201 -22.58 1.45 -4.59
C GLY A 201 -21.18 1.63 -3.96
N ARG A 202 -21.14 1.50 -2.63
CA ARG A 202 -19.98 1.78 -1.81
C ARG A 202 -19.61 0.55 -1.00
N ARG A 203 -18.39 0.05 -1.14
CA ARG A 203 -17.95 -1.17 -0.47
C ARG A 203 -16.49 -1.09 -0.03
N ALA A 204 -16.20 -1.61 1.14
CA ALA A 204 -14.87 -2.01 1.55
C ALA A 204 -14.73 -3.52 1.37
N LEU A 205 -13.65 -3.97 0.74
CA LEU A 205 -13.38 -5.36 0.42
C LEU A 205 -11.95 -5.69 0.82
N ASP A 206 -11.78 -6.75 1.58
CA ASP A 206 -10.45 -7.24 1.90
C ASP A 206 -9.87 -7.98 0.70
N ILE A 207 -8.58 -7.79 0.44
CA ILE A 207 -7.82 -8.51 -0.57
C ILE A 207 -6.54 -9.08 0.03
N ALA A 208 -6.24 -10.33 -0.29
CA ALA A 208 -5.07 -11.01 0.23
C ALA A 208 -4.49 -12.00 -0.78
N GLY A 209 -3.23 -12.39 -0.58
CA GLY A 209 -2.63 -13.50 -1.29
C GLY A 209 -3.20 -14.86 -0.84
N PRO A 210 -2.89 -15.94 -1.57
CA PRO A 210 -3.43 -17.26 -1.29
C PRO A 210 -2.76 -17.95 -0.08
N ASP A 211 -1.63 -17.45 0.37
CA ASP A 211 -0.83 -18.08 1.42
C ASP A 211 -1.01 -17.36 2.76
N THR A 212 -1.40 -18.11 3.80
CA THR A 212 -1.36 -17.64 5.19
C THR A 212 -0.06 -18.09 5.83
N VAL A 213 0.70 -17.14 6.37
CA VAL A 213 2.00 -17.40 7.01
C VAL A 213 2.10 -16.61 8.30
N THR A 214 2.99 -17.02 9.21
CA THR A 214 3.37 -16.15 10.33
C THR A 214 4.36 -15.09 9.87
N TYR A 215 4.51 -14.00 10.62
CA TYR A 215 5.52 -12.98 10.30
C TYR A 215 6.94 -13.58 10.33
N GLY A 216 7.21 -14.51 11.26
CA GLY A 216 8.48 -15.25 11.28
C GLY A 216 8.70 -16.07 10.03
N GLN A 217 7.66 -16.79 9.54
CA GLN A 217 7.73 -17.53 8.29
C GLN A 217 7.92 -16.62 7.07
N LEU A 218 7.27 -15.46 7.05
CA LEU A 218 7.47 -14.49 5.97
C LEU A 218 8.92 -14.02 5.90
N ILE A 219 9.49 -13.63 7.05
CA ILE A 219 10.89 -13.20 7.15
C ILE A 219 11.84 -14.32 6.70
N GLN A 220 11.60 -15.56 7.16
CA GLN A 220 12.41 -16.70 6.78
C GLN A 220 12.36 -16.97 5.26
N ARG A 221 11.18 -16.95 4.64
CA ARG A 221 11.04 -17.14 3.18
C ARG A 221 11.76 -16.06 2.38
N ILE A 222 11.76 -14.82 2.86
CA ILE A 222 12.55 -13.75 2.21
C ILE A 222 14.05 -14.03 2.37
N ALA A 223 14.51 -14.43 3.56
CA ALA A 223 15.90 -14.80 3.80
C ALA A 223 16.36 -15.96 2.91
N ASP A 224 15.54 -17.01 2.80
CA ASP A 224 15.82 -18.17 1.96
C ASP A 224 15.93 -17.78 0.47
N ALA A 225 15.01 -16.93 -0.01
CA ALA A 225 15.04 -16.41 -1.39
C ALA A 225 16.27 -15.53 -1.67
N MET A 226 16.80 -14.86 -0.63
CA MET A 226 18.04 -14.09 -0.69
C MET A 226 19.30 -14.94 -0.43
N LEU A 227 19.18 -16.26 -0.21
CA LEU A 227 20.25 -17.18 0.15
C LEU A 227 21.00 -16.76 1.44
N LEU A 228 20.30 -16.13 2.37
CA LEU A 228 20.84 -15.67 3.64
C LEU A 228 20.53 -16.67 4.76
N ASN A 229 21.56 -17.09 5.47
CA ASN A 229 21.40 -17.80 6.73
C ASN A 229 21.50 -16.78 7.88
N ARG A 230 20.34 -16.40 8.45
CA ARG A 230 20.26 -15.46 9.58
C ARG A 230 19.68 -16.18 10.79
N PRO A 231 20.49 -16.52 11.79
CA PRO A 231 19.97 -17.13 13.01
C PRO A 231 18.99 -16.18 13.71
N ALA A 232 17.79 -16.68 13.97
CA ALA A 232 16.78 -15.98 14.73
C ALA A 232 17.05 -16.16 16.23
N ILE A 233 17.03 -15.07 17.00
CA ILE A 233 17.06 -15.08 18.45
C ILE A 233 15.64 -14.77 18.95
N GLU A 234 15.09 -15.71 19.68
CA GLU A 234 13.78 -15.55 20.33
C GLU A 234 13.90 -14.57 21.50
N LEU A 235 13.12 -13.50 21.47
CA LEU A 235 13.00 -12.59 22.58
C LEU A 235 11.68 -12.88 23.30
N PRO A 236 11.70 -13.26 24.59
CA PRO A 236 10.52 -13.72 25.33
C PRO A 236 9.57 -12.60 25.74
N PHE A 237 9.73 -11.40 25.22
CA PHE A 237 8.90 -10.23 25.57
C PHE A 237 8.81 -9.25 24.40
N SER A 238 7.71 -8.53 24.36
CA SER A 238 7.48 -7.48 23.37
C SER A 238 8.33 -6.25 23.69
N MET A 239 9.49 -6.12 23.04
CA MET A 239 10.32 -4.90 23.08
C MET A 239 10.00 -3.99 21.86
N THR A 240 8.74 -3.87 21.50
CA THR A 240 8.35 -3.16 20.28
C THR A 240 9.00 -1.78 20.11
N PRO A 241 9.08 -0.89 21.13
CA PRO A 241 9.76 0.40 20.97
C PRO A 241 11.26 0.28 20.74
N VAL A 242 11.92 -0.62 21.46
CA VAL A 242 13.38 -0.84 21.33
C VAL A 242 13.68 -1.55 20.01
N ALA A 243 12.89 -2.57 19.67
CA ALA A 243 13.02 -3.28 18.40
C ALA A 243 12.80 -2.33 17.21
N SER A 244 11.84 -1.41 17.29
CA SER A 244 11.59 -0.39 16.27
C SER A 244 12.77 0.56 16.11
N ALA A 245 13.36 1.05 17.20
CA ALA A 245 14.50 1.95 17.16
C ALA A 245 15.75 1.25 16.59
N VAL A 246 16.00 0.00 16.99
CA VAL A 246 17.10 -0.81 16.46
C VAL A 246 16.90 -1.11 14.97
N ALA A 247 15.70 -1.51 14.59
CA ALA A 247 15.37 -1.80 13.19
C ALA A 247 15.50 -0.55 12.30
N ALA A 248 15.03 0.61 12.77
CA ALA A 248 15.19 1.89 12.08
C ALA A 248 16.68 2.24 11.89
N SER A 249 17.49 2.09 12.94
CA SER A 249 18.93 2.32 12.87
C SER A 249 19.66 1.39 11.88
N ILE A 250 19.28 0.12 11.85
CA ILE A 250 19.86 -0.90 10.96
C ILE A 250 19.46 -0.65 9.51
N THR A 251 18.19 -0.37 9.27
CA THR A 251 17.67 -0.23 7.91
C THR A 251 17.94 1.15 7.30
N GLY A 252 18.22 2.15 8.15
CA GLY A 252 18.32 3.55 7.73
C GLY A 252 16.97 4.18 7.42
N GLU A 253 15.88 3.52 7.79
CA GLU A 253 14.52 4.06 7.70
C GLU A 253 14.22 4.92 8.94
N GLU A 254 13.32 5.88 8.79
CA GLU A 254 12.95 6.75 9.89
C GLU A 254 12.11 6.01 10.93
N SER A 255 12.35 6.26 12.21
CA SER A 255 11.61 5.64 13.32
C SER A 255 10.11 5.93 13.27
N GLU A 256 9.71 7.06 12.69
CA GLU A 256 8.32 7.42 12.44
C GLU A 256 7.61 6.49 11.45
N LEU A 257 8.35 5.85 10.55
CA LEU A 257 7.83 4.82 9.66
C LEU A 257 7.80 3.44 10.32
N VAL A 258 8.87 3.09 11.02
CA VAL A 258 9.04 1.75 11.59
C VAL A 258 8.07 1.51 12.75
N GLY A 259 7.85 2.52 13.60
CA GLY A 259 6.94 2.42 14.75
C GLY A 259 5.51 1.99 14.37
N PRO A 260 4.83 2.69 13.48
CA PRO A 260 3.49 2.30 13.00
C PRO A 260 3.42 0.93 12.33
N LEU A 261 4.46 0.57 11.55
CA LEU A 261 4.54 -0.77 10.95
C LEU A 261 4.62 -1.86 12.02
N MET A 262 5.47 -1.67 13.02
CA MET A 262 5.62 -2.61 14.14
C MET A 262 4.38 -2.68 15.02
N ALA A 263 3.68 -1.56 15.25
CA ALA A 263 2.43 -1.54 16.00
C ALA A 263 1.32 -2.36 15.33
N GLY A 264 1.35 -2.47 14.00
CA GLY A 264 0.44 -3.33 13.22
C GLY A 264 0.64 -4.82 13.44
N LEU A 265 1.80 -5.24 14.01
CA LEU A 265 2.15 -6.64 14.23
C LEU A 265 1.59 -7.22 15.55
N SER A 266 0.70 -6.53 16.26
CA SER A 266 0.24 -6.89 17.60
C SER A 266 -0.76 -8.06 17.64
N GLY A 267 -0.99 -8.78 16.56
CA GLY A 267 -1.89 -9.94 16.47
C GLY A 267 -2.08 -10.40 15.03
N ASP A 268 -2.88 -11.43 14.85
CA ASP A 268 -3.24 -11.93 13.51
C ASP A 268 -3.88 -10.82 12.68
N LEU A 269 -3.50 -10.76 11.40
CA LEU A 269 -4.09 -9.84 10.42
C LEU A 269 -4.46 -10.62 9.17
N LEU A 270 -5.66 -11.21 9.22
CA LEU A 270 -6.20 -12.08 8.18
C LEU A 270 -7.38 -11.40 7.47
N ALA A 271 -7.46 -11.58 6.17
CA ALA A 271 -8.49 -10.99 5.32
C ALA A 271 -9.74 -11.89 5.26
N ASP A 272 -10.91 -11.26 5.22
CA ASP A 272 -12.13 -11.89 4.70
C ASP A 272 -12.28 -11.53 3.23
N ASP A 273 -11.53 -12.21 2.36
CA ASP A 273 -11.41 -11.90 0.95
C ASP A 273 -12.42 -12.61 0.04
N ALA A 274 -13.38 -13.36 0.62
CA ALA A 274 -14.35 -14.16 -0.13
C ALA A 274 -15.15 -13.30 -1.12
N ALA A 275 -15.65 -12.14 -0.68
CA ALA A 275 -16.43 -11.25 -1.53
C ALA A 275 -15.61 -10.65 -2.68
N ALA A 276 -14.34 -10.29 -2.44
CA ALA A 276 -13.45 -9.78 -3.49
C ALA A 276 -13.11 -10.86 -4.51
N ARG A 277 -12.85 -12.09 -4.06
CA ARG A 277 -12.59 -13.24 -4.96
C ARG A 277 -13.78 -13.57 -5.84
N GLU A 278 -14.98 -13.57 -5.29
CA GLU A 278 -16.20 -13.83 -6.04
C GLU A 278 -16.45 -12.74 -7.09
N LEU A 279 -16.29 -11.47 -6.70
CA LEU A 279 -16.59 -10.33 -7.55
C LEU A 279 -15.60 -10.16 -8.70
N PHE A 280 -14.29 -10.29 -8.42
CA PHE A 280 -13.26 -9.94 -9.38
C PHE A 280 -12.59 -11.15 -10.05
N LYS A 281 -12.66 -12.34 -9.45
CA LYS A 281 -12.13 -13.61 -9.99
C LYS A 281 -10.66 -13.53 -10.43
N ILE A 282 -9.82 -12.84 -9.66
CA ILE A 282 -8.40 -12.68 -9.94
C ILE A 282 -7.66 -13.98 -9.63
N ARG A 283 -6.78 -14.41 -10.54
CA ARG A 283 -5.85 -15.52 -10.29
C ARG A 283 -4.64 -14.98 -9.53
N LEU A 284 -4.51 -15.38 -8.27
CA LEU A 284 -3.50 -14.88 -7.36
C LEU A 284 -2.15 -15.61 -7.50
N HIS A 285 -1.07 -14.87 -7.31
CA HIS A 285 0.28 -15.42 -7.22
C HIS A 285 0.57 -15.95 -5.82
N ARG A 286 1.33 -17.06 -5.77
CA ARG A 286 1.83 -17.61 -4.50
C ARG A 286 2.92 -16.71 -3.92
N LEU A 287 3.06 -16.73 -2.58
CA LEU A 287 4.00 -15.88 -1.85
C LEU A 287 5.44 -16.02 -2.34
N ASP A 288 5.91 -17.26 -2.58
CA ASP A 288 7.28 -17.48 -3.01
C ASP A 288 7.56 -16.89 -4.41
N ASN A 289 6.54 -16.91 -5.30
CA ASN A 289 6.62 -16.25 -6.61
C ASN A 289 6.64 -14.72 -6.47
N ALA A 290 5.84 -14.17 -5.54
CA ALA A 290 5.81 -12.74 -5.25
C ALA A 290 7.19 -12.25 -4.74
N ILE A 291 7.78 -12.97 -3.78
CA ILE A 291 9.10 -12.67 -3.23
C ILE A 291 10.16 -12.73 -4.33
N SER A 292 10.24 -13.85 -5.06
CA SER A 292 11.26 -14.06 -6.10
C SER A 292 11.18 -13.02 -7.20
N ASN A 293 9.96 -12.67 -7.66
CA ASN A 293 9.77 -11.64 -8.67
C ASN A 293 10.18 -10.26 -8.15
N SER A 294 9.79 -9.91 -6.93
CA SER A 294 10.11 -8.60 -6.33
C SER A 294 11.60 -8.40 -6.08
N LEU A 295 12.31 -9.46 -5.67
CA LEU A 295 13.77 -9.42 -5.50
C LEU A 295 14.46 -9.24 -6.86
N ARG A 296 14.01 -9.94 -7.90
CA ARG A 296 14.56 -9.79 -9.27
C ARG A 296 14.36 -8.38 -9.82
N GLU A 297 13.14 -7.82 -9.70
CA GLU A 297 12.85 -6.44 -10.12
C GLU A 297 13.69 -5.40 -9.34
N TRP A 298 14.01 -5.70 -8.11
CA TRP A 298 14.87 -4.84 -7.31
C TRP A 298 16.31 -4.88 -7.83
N GLU A 299 16.86 -6.09 -8.07
CA GLU A 299 18.23 -6.30 -8.57
C GLU A 299 18.48 -5.65 -9.94
N GLU A 300 17.45 -5.52 -10.78
CA GLU A 300 17.54 -4.78 -12.05
C GLU A 300 17.86 -3.28 -11.85
N LYS A 301 17.56 -2.72 -10.68
CA LYS A 301 17.71 -1.29 -10.37
C LYS A 301 18.84 -1.02 -9.40
N GLU A 302 19.05 -1.89 -8.45
CA GLU A 302 19.98 -1.74 -7.34
C GLU A 302 20.47 -3.11 -6.90
N PRO A 303 21.81 -3.40 -6.90
CA PRO A 303 22.31 -4.67 -6.46
C PRO A 303 21.96 -4.92 -4.98
N LEU A 304 21.49 -6.14 -4.68
CA LEU A 304 21.31 -6.60 -3.31
C LEU A 304 22.66 -6.95 -2.71
N ALA A 305 22.98 -6.39 -1.55
CA ALA A 305 24.31 -6.50 -0.92
C ALA A 305 24.66 -7.95 -0.49
N ALA A 306 23.70 -8.85 -0.47
CA ALA A 306 23.84 -10.18 0.08
C ALA A 306 23.79 -11.32 -0.97
N ARG A 307 23.84 -11.01 -2.23
CA ARG A 307 23.95 -11.99 -3.33
C ARG A 307 25.30 -11.98 -3.97
#